data_5b7ba2e8f1069a09cb2681898e6c5854
#
_entry.id   5b7ba2e8f1069a09cb2681898e6c5854
#
_cell.length_a   1.000
_cell.length_b   1.000
_cell.length_c   1.000
_cell.angle_alpha   90.00
_cell.angle_beta   90.00
_cell.angle_gamma   90.00
#
_symmetry.space_group_name_H-M   'P 1'
#
loop_
_entity.id
_entity.type
_entity.pdbx_description
1 polymer ?
#
loop_
_entity_poly.entity_id
_entity_poly.type
_entity_poly.pdbx_seq_one_letter_code
_entity_poly.pdbx_strand_id
1 'polypeptide(L)'
;QVHGGEKFPKSVVVTDEVESQIEELSELAPLHNPANLMGIRAFRKLLPDIPHVAVFDTSFHQTMPEQAYLYSLPYHYYEDYGIRKYGFHGTSHKYVSRRAAEILGRPIEDLRIISCHIGNGASIAAIDGGESIDTSMGFTPLAGVTMGTRSGNLDPALIPFIMEKTGKTADEVLDILNKESGLLGLTGTSSDLRDLTEEAKHGRQRARVALDLFASKIHKYIGSYAAR
;
A
#
# COMPACT_ATOMS: atom_id res chain seq x y z
N GLN A 1 -3.60 -9.71 6.30
CA GLN A 1 -2.70 -9.30 5.21
C GLN A 1 -1.26 -9.52 5.64
N VAL A 2 -0.55 -10.34 4.91
CA VAL A 2 0.85 -10.68 5.20
C VAL A 2 1.73 -10.07 4.12
N HIS A 3 2.87 -9.49 4.51
CA HIS A 3 3.90 -9.06 3.58
C HIS A 3 4.69 -10.29 3.11
N GLY A 4 4.72 -10.53 1.81
CA GLY A 4 5.36 -11.73 1.24
C GLY A 4 6.80 -11.52 0.79
N GLY A 5 7.32 -10.29 0.88
CA GLY A 5 8.63 -9.97 0.33
C GLY A 5 8.74 -10.39 -1.14
N GLU A 6 9.90 -10.79 -1.56
CA GLU A 6 10.13 -11.44 -2.87
C GLU A 6 9.95 -12.97 -2.80
N LYS A 7 9.86 -13.54 -1.58
CA LYS A 7 9.76 -14.99 -1.36
C LYS A 7 8.41 -15.59 -1.78
N PHE A 8 7.32 -14.80 -1.68
CA PHE A 8 5.96 -15.30 -1.89
C PHE A 8 5.23 -14.59 -3.04
N PRO A 9 5.43 -15.03 -4.29
CA PRO A 9 4.72 -14.47 -5.46
C PRO A 9 3.25 -14.93 -5.56
N LYS A 10 2.82 -15.87 -4.70
CA LYS A 10 1.46 -16.42 -4.67
C LYS A 10 1.09 -16.92 -3.28
N SER A 11 -0.20 -17.19 -3.07
CA SER A 11 -0.68 -17.85 -1.86
C SER A 11 -0.08 -19.23 -1.70
N VAL A 12 0.23 -19.64 -0.47
CA VAL A 12 0.86 -20.94 -0.16
C VAL A 12 0.16 -21.60 1.02
N VAL A 13 0.21 -22.94 1.07
CA VAL A 13 -0.18 -23.70 2.27
C VAL A 13 0.86 -23.44 3.35
N VAL A 14 0.39 -23.15 4.56
CA VAL A 14 1.27 -22.82 5.69
C VAL A 14 1.90 -24.10 6.24
N THR A 15 3.23 -24.18 6.15
CA THR A 15 4.09 -25.17 6.79
C THR A 15 4.94 -24.49 7.86
N ASP A 16 5.71 -25.24 8.63
CA ASP A 16 6.65 -24.65 9.60
C ASP A 16 7.72 -23.79 8.91
N GLU A 17 8.15 -24.20 7.72
CA GLU A 17 9.07 -23.41 6.89
C GLU A 17 8.45 -22.09 6.44
N VAL A 18 7.19 -22.10 5.99
CA VAL A 18 6.46 -20.89 5.60
C VAL A 18 6.28 -19.97 6.78
N GLU A 19 5.97 -20.48 8.00
CA GLU A 19 5.92 -19.66 9.21
C GLU A 19 7.25 -18.97 9.50
N SER A 20 8.36 -19.71 9.43
CA SER A 20 9.71 -19.16 9.65
C SER A 20 10.02 -18.06 8.65
N GLN A 21 9.70 -18.26 7.38
CA GLN A 21 9.90 -17.25 6.33
C GLN A 21 9.02 -16.00 6.53
N ILE A 22 7.78 -16.15 6.99
CA ILE A 22 6.91 -15.02 7.35
C ILE A 22 7.48 -14.26 8.56
N GLU A 23 8.08 -14.97 9.53
CA GLU A 23 8.73 -14.36 10.69
C GLU A 23 9.93 -13.51 10.28
N GLU A 24 10.80 -14.03 9.40
CA GLU A 24 11.94 -13.28 8.84
C GLU A 24 11.47 -12.00 8.12
N LEU A 25 10.35 -12.05 7.39
CA LEU A 25 9.77 -10.90 6.71
C LEU A 25 9.12 -9.86 7.64
N SER A 26 9.11 -10.12 8.96
CA SER A 26 8.61 -9.15 9.95
C SER A 26 9.45 -7.87 10.00
N GLU A 27 10.71 -7.93 9.58
CA GLU A 27 11.57 -6.75 9.42
C GLU A 27 10.99 -5.76 8.38
N LEU A 28 10.43 -6.27 7.28
CA LEU A 28 9.79 -5.45 6.25
C LEU A 28 8.40 -4.96 6.64
N ALA A 29 7.73 -5.63 7.58
CA ALA A 29 6.37 -5.30 7.99
C ALA A 29 6.17 -5.51 9.50
N PRO A 30 6.87 -4.78 10.37
CA PRO A 30 6.89 -5.01 11.82
C PRO A 30 5.53 -4.82 12.49
N LEU A 31 4.64 -4.01 11.90
CA LEU A 31 3.29 -3.78 12.41
C LEU A 31 2.26 -4.85 11.96
N HIS A 32 2.57 -5.62 10.92
CA HIS A 32 1.60 -6.52 10.29
C HIS A 32 1.99 -7.99 10.42
N ASN A 33 3.20 -8.38 10.03
CA ASN A 33 3.60 -9.79 9.99
C ASN A 33 3.58 -10.47 11.36
N PRO A 34 4.11 -9.88 12.45
CA PRO A 34 4.06 -10.53 13.78
C PRO A 34 2.63 -10.82 14.24
N ALA A 35 1.70 -9.86 14.06
CA ALA A 35 0.30 -10.04 14.45
C ALA A 35 -0.40 -11.11 13.59
N ASN A 36 -0.14 -11.13 12.28
CA ASN A 36 -0.67 -12.17 11.39
C ASN A 36 -0.10 -13.55 11.73
N LEU A 37 1.20 -13.64 12.01
CA LEU A 37 1.85 -14.89 12.41
C LEU A 37 1.30 -15.46 13.69
N MET A 38 1.04 -14.61 14.69
CA MET A 38 0.35 -15.02 15.92
C MET A 38 -1.02 -15.64 15.63
N GLY A 39 -1.81 -15.02 14.75
CA GLY A 39 -3.08 -15.56 14.30
C GLY A 39 -2.94 -16.91 13.58
N ILE A 40 -1.98 -17.02 12.66
CA ILE A 40 -1.69 -18.28 11.95
C ILE A 40 -1.36 -19.39 12.94
N ARG A 41 -0.44 -19.15 13.88
CA ARG A 41 0.00 -20.13 14.88
C ARG A 41 -1.17 -20.55 15.80
N ALA A 42 -2.00 -19.60 16.20
CA ALA A 42 -3.18 -19.90 17.02
C ALA A 42 -4.17 -20.83 16.29
N PHE A 43 -4.50 -20.53 15.04
CA PHE A 43 -5.41 -21.34 14.24
C PHE A 43 -4.83 -22.72 13.89
N ARG A 44 -3.56 -22.82 13.56
CA ARG A 44 -2.89 -24.11 13.33
C ARG A 44 -2.94 -25.01 14.56
N LYS A 45 -2.79 -24.43 15.76
CA LYS A 45 -2.92 -25.18 17.03
C LYS A 45 -4.35 -25.63 17.31
N LEU A 46 -5.35 -24.80 17.00
CA LEU A 46 -6.76 -25.10 17.24
C LEU A 46 -7.36 -26.07 16.21
N LEU A 47 -6.88 -26.01 14.97
CA LEU A 47 -7.42 -26.75 13.83
C LEU A 47 -6.27 -27.43 13.06
N PRO A 48 -5.56 -28.41 13.66
CA PRO A 48 -4.34 -28.98 13.11
C PRO A 48 -4.58 -29.76 11.81
N ASP A 49 -5.76 -30.34 11.64
CA ASP A 49 -6.11 -31.19 10.49
C ASP A 49 -6.66 -30.40 9.29
N ILE A 50 -6.83 -29.09 9.43
CA ILE A 50 -7.34 -28.23 8.35
C ILE A 50 -6.18 -27.52 7.66
N PRO A 51 -6.10 -27.55 6.30
CA PRO A 51 -5.09 -26.78 5.58
C PRO A 51 -5.26 -25.27 5.84
N HIS A 52 -4.20 -24.63 6.28
CA HIS A 52 -4.13 -23.17 6.42
C HIS A 52 -3.43 -22.58 5.20
N VAL A 53 -3.94 -21.48 4.67
CA VAL A 53 -3.37 -20.80 3.48
C VAL A 53 -3.00 -19.37 3.83
N ALA A 54 -1.74 -19.02 3.61
CA ALA A 54 -1.27 -17.66 3.70
C ALA A 54 -1.53 -16.92 2.36
N VAL A 55 -2.17 -15.77 2.44
CA VAL A 55 -2.42 -14.87 1.31
C VAL A 55 -1.62 -13.59 1.53
N PHE A 56 -0.80 -13.24 0.55
CA PHE A 56 0.12 -12.10 0.66
C PHE A 56 -0.40 -10.90 -0.11
N ASP A 57 -0.54 -9.79 0.57
CA ASP A 57 -1.07 -8.55 0.00
C ASP A 57 -0.11 -7.91 -1.03
N THR A 58 1.16 -8.29 -0.97
CA THR A 58 2.20 -7.84 -1.89
C THR A 58 2.35 -8.72 -3.13
N SER A 59 1.81 -9.95 -3.13
CA SER A 59 2.10 -10.96 -4.15
C SER A 59 1.65 -10.57 -5.56
N PHE A 60 0.53 -9.85 -5.69
CA PHE A 60 0.02 -9.41 -6.99
C PHE A 60 0.98 -8.46 -7.71
N HIS A 61 1.76 -7.70 -6.95
CA HIS A 61 2.71 -6.70 -7.48
C HIS A 61 4.10 -7.28 -7.79
N GLN A 62 4.31 -8.59 -7.60
CA GLN A 62 5.57 -9.26 -7.92
C GLN A 62 5.85 -9.35 -9.43
N THR A 63 4.85 -9.09 -10.27
CA THR A 63 4.97 -9.03 -11.72
C THR A 63 5.50 -7.69 -12.23
N MET A 64 5.70 -6.70 -11.35
CA MET A 64 6.27 -5.41 -11.74
C MET A 64 7.67 -5.60 -12.34
N PRO A 65 7.97 -4.94 -13.49
CA PRO A 65 9.30 -4.96 -14.07
C PRO A 65 10.29 -4.16 -13.22
N GLU A 66 11.58 -4.43 -13.39
CA GLU A 66 12.66 -3.87 -12.56
C GLU A 66 12.64 -2.34 -12.48
N GLN A 67 12.43 -1.66 -13.59
CA GLN A 67 12.33 -0.20 -13.63
C GLN A 67 11.11 0.37 -12.90
N ALA A 68 10.13 -0.46 -12.54
CA ALA A 68 8.97 -0.03 -11.77
C ALA A 68 9.14 -0.26 -10.27
N TYR A 69 9.90 -1.28 -9.86
CA TYR A 69 10.07 -1.57 -8.44
C TYR A 69 11.34 -1.01 -7.82
N LEU A 70 12.40 -0.73 -8.59
CA LEU A 70 13.63 -0.14 -8.07
C LEU A 70 13.45 1.33 -7.68
N TYR A 71 14.11 1.71 -6.60
CA TYR A 71 14.35 3.11 -6.26
C TYR A 71 15.66 3.59 -6.85
N SER A 72 15.76 4.87 -7.19
CA SER A 72 17.01 5.49 -7.66
C SER A 72 17.97 5.72 -6.48
N LEU A 73 18.34 4.64 -5.81
CA LEU A 73 19.29 4.55 -4.71
C LEU A 73 20.52 3.75 -5.17
N PRO A 74 21.65 3.77 -4.43
CA PRO A 74 22.76 2.84 -4.70
C PRO A 74 22.25 1.39 -4.73
N TYR A 75 22.58 0.66 -5.79
CA TYR A 75 21.97 -0.63 -6.11
C TYR A 75 22.12 -1.67 -5.01
N HIS A 76 23.25 -1.62 -4.26
CA HIS A 76 23.48 -2.53 -3.13
C HIS A 76 22.40 -2.46 -2.03
N TYR A 77 21.67 -1.35 -1.88
CA TYR A 77 20.54 -1.30 -0.94
C TYR A 77 19.40 -2.24 -1.34
N TYR A 78 19.23 -2.48 -2.63
CA TYR A 78 18.30 -3.50 -3.09
C TYR A 78 18.88 -4.91 -2.84
N GLU A 79 20.14 -5.15 -3.23
CA GLU A 79 20.78 -6.48 -3.11
C GLU A 79 20.91 -6.94 -1.66
N ASP A 80 21.38 -6.06 -0.77
CA ASP A 80 21.71 -6.41 0.61
C ASP A 80 20.46 -6.38 1.53
N TYR A 81 19.48 -5.51 1.27
CA TYR A 81 18.39 -5.22 2.20
C TYR A 81 16.99 -5.36 1.57
N GLY A 82 16.88 -5.73 0.31
CA GLY A 82 15.60 -5.84 -0.38
C GLY A 82 14.85 -4.50 -0.46
N ILE A 83 15.56 -3.36 -0.51
CA ILE A 83 14.92 -2.04 -0.60
C ILE A 83 14.40 -1.81 -2.02
N ARG A 84 13.11 -2.09 -2.18
CA ARG A 84 12.37 -1.94 -3.43
C ARG A 84 10.91 -1.57 -3.16
N LYS A 85 10.19 -1.18 -4.20
CA LYS A 85 8.73 -1.07 -4.15
C LYS A 85 8.12 -2.48 -4.11
N TYR A 86 7.31 -2.77 -3.09
CA TYR A 86 6.52 -3.99 -2.97
C TYR A 86 5.08 -3.78 -3.41
N GLY A 87 4.49 -2.66 -3.02
CA GLY A 87 3.06 -2.40 -3.22
C GLY A 87 2.17 -3.20 -2.28
N PHE A 88 0.93 -2.75 -2.13
CA PHE A 88 -0.04 -3.34 -1.19
C PHE A 88 -1.44 -3.31 -1.81
N HIS A 89 -2.44 -3.80 -1.09
CA HIS A 89 -3.80 -4.01 -1.59
C HIS A 89 -3.85 -4.95 -2.82
N GLY A 90 -2.83 -5.80 -2.98
CA GLY A 90 -2.69 -6.68 -4.14
C GLY A 90 -3.85 -7.63 -4.32
N THR A 91 -4.40 -8.17 -3.23
CA THR A 91 -5.60 -9.02 -3.27
C THR A 91 -6.81 -8.26 -3.84
N SER A 92 -6.99 -6.99 -3.44
CA SER A 92 -8.05 -6.13 -3.95
C SER A 92 -7.86 -5.81 -5.44
N HIS A 93 -6.68 -5.32 -5.82
CA HIS A 93 -6.38 -4.98 -7.22
C HIS A 93 -6.54 -6.18 -8.16
N LYS A 94 -6.06 -7.35 -7.74
CA LYS A 94 -6.23 -8.61 -8.47
C LYS A 94 -7.71 -9.00 -8.64
N TYR A 95 -8.50 -8.89 -7.58
CA TYR A 95 -9.91 -9.24 -7.62
C TYR A 95 -10.70 -8.28 -8.51
N VAL A 96 -10.56 -6.96 -8.30
CA VAL A 96 -11.38 -5.99 -9.04
C VAL A 96 -11.02 -5.94 -10.52
N SER A 97 -9.75 -6.16 -10.90
CA SER A 97 -9.35 -6.20 -12.30
C SER A 97 -9.97 -7.41 -13.04
N ARG A 98 -9.95 -8.58 -12.42
CA ARG A 98 -10.61 -9.78 -12.96
C ARG A 98 -12.11 -9.60 -13.05
N ARG A 99 -12.72 -9.05 -12.01
CA ARG A 99 -14.14 -8.78 -11.99
C ARG A 99 -14.56 -7.77 -13.06
N ALA A 100 -13.74 -6.76 -13.31
CA ALA A 100 -13.97 -5.81 -14.40
C ALA A 100 -13.95 -6.51 -15.78
N ALA A 101 -12.99 -7.40 -16.01
CA ALA A 101 -12.93 -8.20 -17.25
C ALA A 101 -14.19 -9.06 -17.46
N GLU A 102 -14.64 -9.74 -16.40
CA GLU A 102 -15.88 -10.52 -16.43
C GLU A 102 -17.12 -9.66 -16.78
N ILE A 103 -17.26 -8.48 -16.15
CA ILE A 103 -18.39 -7.56 -16.40
C ILE A 103 -18.35 -7.03 -17.83
N LEU A 104 -17.16 -6.76 -18.36
CA LEU A 104 -16.96 -6.29 -19.73
C LEU A 104 -17.14 -7.42 -20.76
N GLY A 105 -17.16 -8.69 -20.34
CA GLY A 105 -17.19 -9.85 -21.22
C GLY A 105 -15.97 -9.96 -22.13
N ARG A 106 -14.80 -9.51 -21.63
CA ARG A 106 -13.53 -9.51 -22.37
C ARG A 106 -12.45 -10.32 -21.62
N PRO A 107 -11.56 -11.03 -22.34
CA PRO A 107 -10.40 -11.65 -21.74
C PRO A 107 -9.55 -10.60 -21.01
N ILE A 108 -9.05 -10.93 -19.82
CA ILE A 108 -8.25 -9.99 -19.03
C ILE A 108 -6.92 -9.68 -19.71
N GLU A 109 -6.43 -10.60 -20.50
CA GLU A 109 -5.20 -10.50 -21.30
C GLU A 109 -5.26 -9.37 -22.35
N ASP A 110 -6.47 -8.99 -22.76
CA ASP A 110 -6.71 -7.91 -23.74
C ASP A 110 -6.96 -6.55 -23.09
N LEU A 111 -6.82 -6.46 -21.75
CA LEU A 111 -7.22 -5.26 -21.02
C LEU A 111 -6.03 -4.57 -20.35
N ARG A 112 -6.03 -3.24 -20.48
CA ARG A 112 -5.23 -2.33 -19.65
C ARG A 112 -6.14 -1.65 -18.65
N ILE A 113 -5.86 -1.83 -17.37
CA ILE A 113 -6.73 -1.39 -16.28
C ILE A 113 -5.94 -0.52 -15.31
N ILE A 114 -6.51 0.63 -14.96
CA ILE A 114 -6.05 1.40 -13.81
C ILE A 114 -7.04 1.14 -12.67
N SER A 115 -6.58 0.43 -11.64
CA SER A 115 -7.39 0.08 -10.49
C SER A 115 -7.14 1.05 -9.34
N CYS A 116 -8.21 1.67 -8.82
CA CYS A 116 -8.16 2.61 -7.71
C CYS A 116 -8.80 1.95 -6.48
N HIS A 117 -7.99 1.53 -5.51
CA HIS A 117 -8.44 1.11 -4.20
C HIS A 117 -8.49 2.32 -3.29
N ILE A 118 -9.69 2.82 -2.99
CA ILE A 118 -9.91 4.05 -2.22
C ILE A 118 -10.63 3.71 -0.93
N GLY A 119 -9.87 3.56 0.14
CA GLY A 119 -10.34 3.37 1.51
C GLY A 119 -9.63 4.33 2.46
N ASN A 120 -9.58 4.02 3.77
CA ASN A 120 -8.72 4.76 4.71
C ASN A 120 -7.24 4.66 4.31
N GLY A 121 -6.77 3.48 3.87
CA GLY A 121 -5.60 3.33 3.03
C GLY A 121 -6.03 3.41 1.57
N ALA A 122 -5.23 4.00 0.69
CA ALA A 122 -5.53 4.14 -0.72
C ALA A 122 -4.31 3.83 -1.60
N SER A 123 -4.55 3.15 -2.72
CA SER A 123 -3.53 2.90 -3.73
C SER A 123 -4.12 2.84 -5.13
N ILE A 124 -3.29 3.15 -6.10
CA ILE A 124 -3.61 3.07 -7.52
C ILE A 124 -2.64 2.05 -8.13
N ALA A 125 -3.14 1.15 -8.96
CA ALA A 125 -2.30 0.17 -9.66
C ALA A 125 -2.55 0.22 -11.17
N ALA A 126 -1.48 0.13 -11.93
CA ALA A 126 -1.50 -0.10 -13.37
C ALA A 126 -1.42 -1.61 -13.63
N ILE A 127 -2.34 -2.11 -14.42
CA ILE A 127 -2.49 -3.55 -14.71
C ILE A 127 -2.56 -3.70 -16.23
N ASP A 128 -1.71 -4.56 -16.78
CA ASP A 128 -1.69 -4.90 -18.19
C ASP A 128 -1.81 -6.43 -18.33
N GLY A 129 -2.76 -6.90 -19.13
CA GLY A 129 -2.98 -8.32 -19.33
C GLY A 129 -3.29 -9.11 -18.03
N GLY A 130 -3.79 -8.44 -16.98
CA GLY A 130 -4.05 -9.07 -15.68
C GLY A 130 -2.87 -9.09 -14.71
N GLU A 131 -1.71 -8.55 -15.10
CA GLU A 131 -0.50 -8.44 -14.29
C GLU A 131 -0.28 -6.99 -13.83
N SER A 132 0.20 -6.83 -12.59
CA SER A 132 0.56 -5.52 -12.06
C SER A 132 1.87 -5.04 -12.68
N ILE A 133 1.84 -3.89 -13.37
CA ILE A 133 3.02 -3.29 -13.99
C ILE A 133 3.55 -2.08 -13.21
N ASP A 134 2.73 -1.49 -12.34
CA ASP A 134 3.13 -0.48 -11.36
C ASP A 134 2.06 -0.31 -10.28
N THR A 135 2.44 0.27 -9.14
CA THR A 135 1.51 0.63 -8.07
C THR A 135 2.01 1.84 -7.30
N SER A 136 1.10 2.59 -6.69
CA SER A 136 1.41 3.83 -5.99
C SER A 136 2.05 3.65 -4.61
N MET A 137 1.71 2.59 -3.87
CA MET A 137 2.39 2.28 -2.61
C MET A 137 3.79 1.74 -2.89
N GLY A 138 4.71 2.00 -1.98
CA GLY A 138 6.15 1.76 -2.17
C GLY A 138 6.70 0.58 -1.37
N PHE A 139 7.84 0.82 -0.74
CA PHE A 139 8.47 -0.08 0.23
C PHE A 139 7.52 -0.35 1.40
N THR A 140 6.81 0.69 1.85
CA THR A 140 5.77 0.62 2.89
C THR A 140 4.42 1.12 2.35
N PRO A 141 3.30 0.89 3.07
CA PRO A 141 1.99 1.44 2.70
C PRO A 141 1.86 2.96 2.94
N LEU A 142 2.93 3.66 3.33
CA LEU A 142 2.95 5.10 3.54
C LEU A 142 3.01 5.86 2.22
N ALA A 143 3.83 5.38 1.27
CA ALA A 143 4.04 6.05 -0.01
C ALA A 143 2.78 6.04 -0.89
N GLY A 144 2.74 6.93 -1.87
CA GLY A 144 1.68 7.00 -2.87
C GLY A 144 0.80 8.24 -2.74
N VAL A 145 -0.51 8.04 -2.87
CA VAL A 145 -1.51 9.12 -2.74
C VAL A 145 -1.70 9.53 -1.28
N THR A 146 -2.23 10.73 -1.08
CA THR A 146 -2.74 11.14 0.24
C THR A 146 -3.86 10.19 0.67
N MET A 147 -3.90 9.81 1.94
CA MET A 147 -4.86 8.84 2.50
C MET A 147 -5.62 9.47 3.68
N GLY A 148 -6.43 8.70 4.36
CA GLY A 148 -7.18 9.20 5.53
C GLY A 148 -6.27 9.81 6.61
N THR A 149 -5.24 9.05 7.02
CA THR A 149 -4.28 9.46 8.07
C THR A 149 -2.83 9.46 7.61
N ARG A 150 -2.51 8.94 6.43
CA ARG A 150 -1.15 8.86 5.88
C ARG A 150 -0.90 9.97 4.89
N SER A 151 0.33 10.52 4.95
CA SER A 151 0.73 11.63 4.09
C SER A 151 0.77 11.30 2.60
N GLY A 152 1.06 10.05 2.24
CA GLY A 152 1.50 9.72 0.88
C GLY A 152 2.90 10.27 0.61
N ASN A 153 3.24 10.41 -0.68
CA ASN A 153 4.56 10.90 -1.10
C ASN A 153 4.81 12.34 -0.63
N LEU A 154 6.00 12.54 -0.08
CA LEU A 154 6.54 13.82 0.35
C LEU A 154 8.03 13.92 -0.01
N ASP A 155 8.61 15.10 0.10
CA ASP A 155 10.07 15.29 -0.01
C ASP A 155 10.76 14.68 1.23
N PRO A 156 11.70 13.74 1.07
CA PRO A 156 12.41 13.12 2.20
C PRO A 156 13.11 14.11 3.12
N ALA A 157 13.55 15.27 2.61
CA ALA A 157 14.19 16.31 3.40
C ALA A 157 13.28 16.93 4.47
N LEU A 158 11.96 16.73 4.36
CA LEU A 158 11.02 17.16 5.39
C LEU A 158 11.20 16.38 6.70
N ILE A 159 11.67 15.13 6.66
CA ILE A 159 11.85 14.33 7.87
C ILE A 159 12.89 14.97 8.81
N PRO A 160 14.17 15.16 8.42
CA PRO A 160 15.14 15.81 9.29
C PRO A 160 14.77 17.26 9.63
N PHE A 161 14.10 17.98 8.73
CA PHE A 161 13.62 19.34 9.01
C PHE A 161 12.58 19.38 10.14
N ILE A 162 11.59 18.44 10.13
CA ILE A 162 10.60 18.33 11.20
C ILE A 162 11.27 17.93 12.52
N MET A 163 12.20 16.98 12.49
CA MET A 163 13.00 16.57 13.67
C MET A 163 13.69 17.78 14.31
N GLU A 164 14.40 18.57 13.50
CA GLU A 164 15.08 19.78 13.97
C GLU A 164 14.12 20.81 14.61
N LYS A 165 12.97 21.05 13.97
CA LYS A 165 11.99 22.06 14.43
C LYS A 165 11.20 21.63 15.66
N THR A 166 11.00 20.33 15.85
CA THR A 166 10.08 19.80 16.89
C THR A 166 10.81 19.05 18.01
N GLY A 167 12.10 18.70 17.82
CA GLY A 167 12.85 17.86 18.74
C GLY A 167 12.43 16.38 18.72
N LYS A 168 11.60 15.97 17.75
CA LYS A 168 11.11 14.58 17.62
C LYS A 168 12.18 13.67 17.01
N THR A 169 12.11 12.39 17.36
CA THR A 169 12.89 11.33 16.74
C THR A 169 12.36 10.99 15.35
N ALA A 170 13.13 10.23 14.56
CA ALA A 170 12.69 9.74 13.24
C ALA A 170 11.43 8.87 13.34
N ASP A 171 11.35 8.00 14.35
CA ASP A 171 10.19 7.13 14.58
C ASP A 171 8.94 7.94 14.92
N GLU A 172 9.05 8.97 15.75
CA GLU A 172 7.92 9.85 16.07
C GLU A 172 7.45 10.63 14.83
N VAL A 173 8.37 11.07 13.96
CA VAL A 173 7.99 11.71 12.70
C VAL A 173 7.31 10.71 11.77
N LEU A 174 7.81 9.48 11.66
CA LEU A 174 7.17 8.43 10.86
C LEU A 174 5.77 8.08 11.40
N ASP A 175 5.58 8.09 12.71
CA ASP A 175 4.26 7.91 13.33
C ASP A 175 3.29 9.04 12.94
N ILE A 176 3.73 10.28 12.96
CA ILE A 176 2.93 11.43 12.48
C ILE A 176 2.55 11.24 11.02
N LEU A 177 3.50 10.84 10.16
CA LEU A 177 3.24 10.63 8.74
C LEU A 177 2.23 9.49 8.49
N ASN A 178 2.18 8.50 9.36
CA ASN A 178 1.27 7.35 9.25
C ASN A 178 -0.10 7.55 9.89
N LYS A 179 -0.18 8.29 11.01
CA LYS A 179 -1.36 8.31 11.89
C LYS A 179 -2.02 9.67 12.02
N GLU A 180 -1.27 10.76 11.81
CA GLU A 180 -1.72 12.13 12.09
C GLU A 180 -1.68 13.05 10.86
N SER A 181 -1.40 12.49 9.68
CA SER A 181 -1.28 13.19 8.40
C SER A 181 -2.49 12.97 7.50
N GLY A 182 -2.32 13.05 6.20
CA GLY A 182 -3.39 12.82 5.24
C GLY A 182 -4.54 13.79 5.36
N LEU A 183 -5.75 13.31 5.12
CA LEU A 183 -6.97 14.11 5.24
C LEU A 183 -7.17 14.63 6.67
N LEU A 184 -6.93 13.77 7.67
CA LEU A 184 -7.01 14.15 9.09
C LEU A 184 -6.04 15.28 9.42
N GLY A 185 -4.78 15.16 9.04
CA GLY A 185 -3.75 16.17 9.32
C GLY A 185 -4.03 17.50 8.64
N LEU A 186 -4.53 17.47 7.40
CA LEU A 186 -4.87 18.68 6.65
C LEU A 186 -6.05 19.43 7.25
N THR A 187 -7.06 18.71 7.72
CA THR A 187 -8.31 19.30 8.22
C THR A 187 -8.32 19.54 9.73
N GLY A 188 -7.66 18.65 10.47
CA GLY A 188 -7.67 18.62 11.93
C GLY A 188 -9.00 18.16 12.54
N THR A 189 -9.91 17.58 11.73
CA THR A 189 -11.26 17.20 12.17
C THR A 189 -11.61 15.75 11.89
N SER A 190 -11.47 15.30 10.64
CA SER A 190 -11.86 13.94 10.23
C SER A 190 -10.97 13.42 9.11
N SER A 191 -10.89 12.08 8.99
CA SER A 191 -10.33 11.39 7.84
C SER A 191 -11.43 10.84 6.91
N ASP A 192 -12.71 10.99 7.28
CA ASP A 192 -13.83 10.47 6.51
C ASP A 192 -14.26 11.47 5.43
N LEU A 193 -14.26 11.02 4.18
CA LEU A 193 -14.66 11.85 3.03
C LEU A 193 -16.09 12.36 3.14
N ARG A 194 -16.99 11.66 3.82
CA ARG A 194 -18.38 12.08 4.02
C ARG A 194 -18.44 13.31 4.91
N ASP A 195 -17.74 13.26 6.05
CA ASP A 195 -17.67 14.38 7.00
C ASP A 195 -17.05 15.61 6.33
N LEU A 196 -15.91 15.39 5.63
CA LEU A 196 -15.19 16.46 4.95
C LEU A 196 -16.00 17.09 3.80
N THR A 197 -16.82 16.29 3.11
CA THR A 197 -17.72 16.78 2.07
C THR A 197 -18.79 17.70 2.68
N GLU A 198 -19.38 17.33 3.81
CA GLU A 198 -20.35 18.17 4.53
C GLU A 198 -19.68 19.43 5.07
N GLU A 199 -18.51 19.35 5.67
CA GLU A 199 -17.74 20.50 6.13
C GLU A 199 -17.42 21.48 4.98
N ALA A 200 -17.04 20.97 3.81
CA ALA A 200 -16.77 21.81 2.63
C ALA A 200 -18.02 22.52 2.12
N LYS A 201 -19.20 21.85 2.12
CA LYS A 201 -20.49 22.47 1.78
C LYS A 201 -20.85 23.61 2.74
N HIS A 202 -20.48 23.47 4.00
CA HIS A 202 -20.68 24.52 5.01
C HIS A 202 -19.58 25.61 5.02
N GLY A 203 -18.75 25.65 3.97
CA GLY A 203 -17.77 26.72 3.75
C GLY A 203 -16.42 26.52 4.46
N ARG A 204 -16.13 25.35 5.03
CA ARG A 204 -14.82 25.07 5.62
C ARG A 204 -13.74 24.94 4.55
N GLN A 205 -12.93 25.98 4.42
CA GLN A 205 -11.88 26.07 3.40
C GLN A 205 -10.86 24.93 3.47
N ARG A 206 -10.43 24.52 4.68
CA ARG A 206 -9.44 23.42 4.84
C ARG A 206 -10.00 22.10 4.39
N ALA A 207 -11.30 21.82 4.60
CA ALA A 207 -11.95 20.61 4.10
C ALA A 207 -12.01 20.59 2.56
N ARG A 208 -12.36 21.73 1.93
CA ARG A 208 -12.35 21.86 0.46
C ARG A 208 -10.95 21.60 -0.10
N VAL A 209 -9.92 22.25 0.44
CA VAL A 209 -8.52 22.08 -0.02
C VAL A 209 -8.07 20.63 0.16
N ALA A 210 -8.43 19.96 1.27
CA ALA A 210 -8.07 18.56 1.50
C ALA A 210 -8.72 17.61 0.48
N LEU A 211 -9.99 17.82 0.13
CA LEU A 211 -10.69 17.06 -0.90
C LEU A 211 -10.08 17.28 -2.29
N ASP A 212 -9.80 18.54 -2.65
CA ASP A 212 -9.18 18.89 -3.93
C ASP A 212 -7.76 18.30 -4.05
N LEU A 213 -6.98 18.35 -2.97
CA LEU A 213 -5.65 17.75 -2.91
C LEU A 213 -5.73 16.22 -3.06
N PHE A 214 -6.65 15.57 -2.34
CA PHE A 214 -6.86 14.13 -2.43
C PHE A 214 -7.19 13.71 -3.86
N ALA A 215 -8.16 14.36 -4.50
CA ALA A 215 -8.54 14.10 -5.88
C ALA A 215 -7.36 14.35 -6.85
N SER A 216 -6.63 15.46 -6.67
CA SER A 216 -5.47 15.81 -7.51
C SER A 216 -4.37 14.74 -7.44
N LYS A 217 -4.08 14.18 -6.25
CA LYS A 217 -3.09 13.10 -6.12
C LYS A 217 -3.51 11.83 -6.84
N ILE A 218 -4.79 11.47 -6.80
CA ILE A 218 -5.34 10.33 -7.56
C ILE A 218 -5.25 10.59 -9.06
N HIS A 219 -5.68 11.77 -9.54
CA HIS A 219 -5.59 12.16 -10.94
C HIS A 219 -4.16 12.09 -11.49
N LYS A 220 -3.17 12.52 -10.67
CA LYS A 220 -1.76 12.44 -11.04
C LYS A 220 -1.33 11.00 -11.32
N TYR A 221 -1.70 10.05 -10.47
CA TYR A 221 -1.37 8.63 -10.67
C TYR A 221 -2.11 8.03 -11.86
N ILE A 222 -3.40 8.34 -12.04
CA ILE A 222 -4.18 7.89 -13.21
C ILE A 222 -3.51 8.40 -14.49
N GLY A 223 -3.16 9.69 -14.55
CA GLY A 223 -2.49 10.27 -15.73
C GLY A 223 -1.12 9.65 -16.01
N SER A 224 -0.32 9.40 -14.96
CA SER A 224 0.97 8.73 -15.07
C SER A 224 0.84 7.30 -15.61
N TYR A 225 -0.16 6.55 -15.15
CA TYR A 225 -0.38 5.17 -15.56
C TYR A 225 -1.08 5.05 -16.93
N ALA A 226 -1.87 6.04 -17.31
CA ALA A 226 -2.46 6.10 -18.65
C ALA A 226 -1.42 6.38 -19.74
N ALA A 227 -0.25 6.95 -19.39
CA ALA A 227 0.85 7.21 -20.30
C ALA A 227 1.82 6.01 -20.50
N ARG A 228 1.56 4.89 -19.81
CA ARG A 228 2.32 3.63 -19.94
C ARG A 228 1.58 2.69 -20.88
#